data_7cd8e340efa216d21f33b099bf1053c6
#
_entry.id   7cd8e340efa216d21f33b099bf1053c6
#
_cell.length_a   1.000
_cell.length_b   1.000
_cell.length_c   1.000
_cell.angle_alpha   90.00
_cell.angle_beta   90.00
_cell.angle_gamma   90.00
#
_symmetry.space_group_name_H-M   'P 1'
#
loop_
_entity.id
_entity.type
_entity.pdbx_description
1 polymer ?
#
loop_
_entity_poly.entity_id
_entity_poly.type
_entity_poly.pdbx_seq_one_letter_code
_entity_poly.pdbx_strand_id
1 'polypeptide(L)'
;MSKDYDIIQHQYDVVVVGAGGSGLRATLGLVESGFKTACITKVFPTRSHTVAAQGGISAALGNNGEDDWRWHMYDTVKGSDWLGDQDAIAYMCKEAPNAVLELERYGIPFSRTDDGKIYQRAFGGMTTHFGDGIAQRLSLIHI
;
A
#
# COMPACT_ATOMS: atom_id res chain seq x y z
N MET A 1 11.49 -47.30 4.20
CA MET A 1 12.69 -46.53 4.53
C MET A 1 12.22 -45.19 5.11
N SER A 2 12.22 -45.02 6.43
CA SER A 2 11.99 -43.70 7.04
C SER A 2 13.18 -42.84 6.67
N LYS A 3 12.97 -41.74 5.98
CA LYS A 3 14.01 -40.72 5.84
C LYS A 3 14.12 -40.02 7.21
N ASP A 4 15.11 -40.40 8.00
CA ASP A 4 15.49 -39.58 9.16
C ASP A 4 16.06 -38.27 8.63
N TYR A 5 15.28 -37.18 8.79
CA TYR A 5 15.74 -35.83 8.56
C TYR A 5 15.64 -35.04 9.86
N ASP A 6 16.62 -34.16 10.06
CA ASP A 6 16.65 -33.29 11.23
C ASP A 6 15.50 -32.30 11.22
N ILE A 7 14.76 -32.23 12.33
CA ILE A 7 13.71 -31.24 12.55
C ILE A 7 14.28 -30.12 13.38
N ILE A 8 14.37 -28.93 12.79
CA ILE A 8 14.77 -27.70 13.48
C ILE A 8 13.51 -26.99 13.96
N GLN A 9 13.37 -26.84 15.27
CA GLN A 9 12.24 -26.13 15.87
C GLN A 9 12.59 -24.67 16.16
N HIS A 10 11.70 -23.78 15.75
CA HIS A 10 11.79 -22.34 16.03
C HIS A 10 10.54 -21.91 16.80
N GLN A 11 10.69 -20.99 17.75
CA GLN A 11 9.59 -20.43 18.52
C GLN A 11 9.52 -18.92 18.35
N TYR A 12 8.34 -18.44 18.03
CA TYR A 12 8.00 -17.02 17.83
C TYR A 12 6.67 -16.72 18.51
N ASP A 13 6.45 -15.46 18.88
CA ASP A 13 5.17 -14.99 19.43
C ASP A 13 4.13 -14.88 18.30
N VAL A 14 4.58 -14.44 17.11
CA VAL A 14 3.72 -14.26 15.93
C VAL A 14 4.41 -14.78 14.67
N VAL A 15 3.63 -15.42 13.81
CA VAL A 15 4.08 -15.83 12.48
C VAL A 15 3.20 -15.15 11.42
N VAL A 16 3.82 -14.34 10.57
CA VAL A 16 3.18 -13.72 9.40
C VAL A 16 3.45 -14.56 8.17
N VAL A 17 2.41 -14.98 7.47
CA VAL A 17 2.51 -15.79 6.25
C VAL A 17 2.29 -14.90 5.03
N GLY A 18 3.38 -14.62 4.31
CA GLY A 18 3.42 -13.76 3.13
C GLY A 18 4.24 -12.50 3.37
N ALA A 19 5.26 -12.25 2.53
CA ALA A 19 6.13 -11.07 2.60
C ALA A 19 5.91 -10.12 1.40
N GLY A 20 4.66 -9.90 1.03
CA GLY A 20 4.25 -8.77 0.20
C GLY A 20 4.12 -7.49 1.04
N GLY A 21 3.65 -6.39 0.47
CA GLY A 21 3.55 -5.10 1.16
C GLY A 21 2.77 -5.17 2.47
N SER A 22 1.61 -5.83 2.49
CA SER A 22 0.79 -5.99 3.70
C SER A 22 1.47 -6.84 4.78
N GLY A 23 2.09 -7.97 4.38
CA GLY A 23 2.77 -8.85 5.32
C GLY A 23 4.02 -8.21 5.92
N LEU A 24 4.80 -7.49 5.12
CA LEU A 24 5.97 -6.74 5.61
C LEU A 24 5.55 -5.60 6.55
N ARG A 25 4.48 -4.87 6.22
CA ARG A 25 3.97 -3.81 7.10
C ARG A 25 3.45 -4.37 8.44
N ALA A 26 2.74 -5.51 8.41
CA ALA A 26 2.30 -6.19 9.62
C ALA A 26 3.50 -6.67 10.46
N THR A 27 4.50 -7.28 9.81
CA THR A 27 5.73 -7.74 10.48
C THR A 27 6.45 -6.59 11.16
N LEU A 28 6.60 -5.44 10.48
CA LEU A 28 7.23 -4.25 11.04
C LEU A 28 6.49 -3.77 12.30
N GLY A 29 5.18 -3.59 12.24
CA GLY A 29 4.38 -3.13 13.38
C GLY A 29 4.41 -4.10 14.56
N LEU A 30 4.44 -5.41 14.31
CA LEU A 30 4.58 -6.42 15.36
C LEU A 30 5.95 -6.34 16.06
N VAL A 31 7.02 -6.18 15.27
CA VAL A 31 8.39 -6.03 15.83
C VAL A 31 8.52 -4.73 16.62
N GLU A 32 7.98 -3.62 16.10
CA GLU A 32 7.94 -2.33 16.82
C GLU A 32 7.15 -2.42 18.15
N SER A 33 6.15 -3.30 18.18
CA SER A 33 5.37 -3.59 19.40
C SER A 33 6.06 -4.59 20.37
N GLY A 34 7.28 -5.02 20.05
CA GLY A 34 8.10 -5.87 20.92
C GLY A 34 7.88 -7.38 20.77
N PHE A 35 7.08 -7.83 19.78
CA PHE A 35 6.86 -9.25 19.55
C PHE A 35 8.03 -9.88 18.76
N LYS A 36 8.45 -11.07 19.19
CA LYS A 36 9.36 -11.91 18.42
C LYS A 36 8.61 -12.50 17.22
N THR A 37 8.82 -11.90 16.04
CA THR A 37 8.01 -12.18 14.86
C THR A 37 8.81 -12.92 13.79
N ALA A 38 8.20 -13.95 13.18
CA ALA A 38 8.68 -14.56 11.96
C ALA A 38 7.81 -14.16 10.77
N CYS A 39 8.43 -13.85 9.63
CA CYS A 39 7.73 -13.66 8.37
C CYS A 39 8.12 -14.79 7.41
N ILE A 40 7.15 -15.60 7.01
CA ILE A 40 7.36 -16.74 6.12
C ILE A 40 6.88 -16.39 4.73
N THR A 41 7.69 -16.63 3.73
CA THR A 41 7.33 -16.33 2.33
C THR A 41 7.74 -17.46 1.39
N LYS A 42 6.93 -17.67 0.35
CA LYS A 42 7.22 -18.63 -0.72
C LYS A 42 8.32 -18.14 -1.65
N VAL A 43 8.36 -16.84 -1.90
CA VAL A 43 9.33 -16.20 -2.79
C VAL A 43 10.06 -15.09 -2.06
N PHE A 44 11.21 -14.68 -2.56
CA PHE A 44 11.94 -13.55 -1.99
C PHE A 44 11.05 -12.28 -1.99
N PRO A 45 11.07 -11.45 -0.95
CA PRO A 45 10.16 -10.31 -0.83
C PRO A 45 10.12 -9.36 -2.03
N THR A 46 11.27 -9.14 -2.70
CA THR A 46 11.35 -8.32 -3.93
C THR A 46 10.71 -8.96 -5.16
N ARG A 47 10.13 -10.15 -5.04
CA ARG A 47 9.34 -10.82 -6.08
C ARG A 47 7.84 -10.77 -5.83
N SER A 48 7.40 -9.99 -4.84
CA SER A 48 5.98 -9.82 -4.54
C SER A 48 5.26 -8.97 -5.60
N HIS A 49 3.94 -9.11 -5.66
CA HIS A 49 3.10 -8.25 -6.52
C HIS A 49 3.23 -6.77 -6.19
N THR A 50 3.48 -6.42 -4.93
CA THR A 50 3.72 -5.03 -4.52
C THR A 50 4.92 -4.43 -5.24
N VAL A 51 6.01 -5.17 -5.37
CA VAL A 51 7.20 -4.74 -6.13
C VAL A 51 6.93 -4.75 -7.63
N ALA A 52 6.20 -5.76 -8.14
CA ALA A 52 5.86 -5.87 -9.56
C ALA A 52 4.92 -4.75 -10.05
N ALA A 53 4.20 -4.08 -9.16
CA ALA A 53 3.31 -2.95 -9.49
C ALA A 53 4.04 -1.66 -9.89
N GLN A 54 5.36 -1.65 -9.90
CA GLN A 54 6.22 -0.57 -10.45
C GLN A 54 6.03 0.83 -9.84
N GLY A 55 5.84 0.92 -8.54
CA GLY A 55 6.11 2.13 -7.77
C GLY A 55 5.10 3.28 -7.87
N GLY A 56 3.86 2.99 -8.17
CA GLY A 56 2.77 3.97 -8.03
C GLY A 56 1.87 3.65 -6.85
N ILE A 57 1.47 4.65 -6.08
CA ILE A 57 0.46 4.53 -5.02
C ILE A 57 -0.55 5.66 -5.13
N SER A 58 -1.84 5.33 -5.06
CA SER A 58 -2.94 6.28 -5.16
C SER A 58 -3.42 6.71 -3.79
N ALA A 59 -3.43 8.03 -3.55
CA ALA A 59 -3.97 8.63 -2.34
C ALA A 59 -4.43 10.06 -2.61
N ALA A 60 -5.53 10.47 -2.01
CA ALA A 60 -6.07 11.82 -2.15
C ALA A 60 -5.28 12.80 -1.28
N LEU A 61 -4.06 13.19 -1.70
CA LEU A 61 -3.21 14.15 -1.00
C LEU A 61 -3.56 15.61 -1.33
N GLY A 62 -4.16 15.85 -2.50
CA GLY A 62 -4.49 17.20 -2.95
C GLY A 62 -3.28 18.08 -3.29
N ASN A 63 -2.13 17.47 -3.60
CA ASN A 63 -0.89 18.22 -3.89
C ASN A 63 -0.89 18.88 -5.26
N ASN A 64 -1.56 18.30 -6.22
CA ASN A 64 -1.61 18.74 -7.63
C ASN A 64 -3.06 19.05 -8.07
N GLY A 65 -3.80 19.74 -7.24
CA GLY A 65 -5.22 20.06 -7.45
C GLY A 65 -6.08 19.57 -6.30
N GLU A 66 -7.33 19.99 -6.30
CA GLU A 66 -8.30 19.58 -5.27
C GLU A 66 -8.54 18.07 -5.36
N ASP A 67 -8.50 17.38 -4.22
CA ASP A 67 -8.85 15.96 -4.11
C ASP A 67 -9.47 15.66 -2.75
N ASP A 68 -10.29 14.59 -2.70
CA ASP A 68 -10.96 14.14 -1.49
C ASP A 68 -11.00 12.60 -1.48
N TRP A 69 -10.74 12.01 -0.31
CA TRP A 69 -10.78 10.56 -0.15
C TRP A 69 -12.14 9.92 -0.50
N ARG A 70 -13.25 10.68 -0.40
CA ARG A 70 -14.59 10.22 -0.77
C ARG A 70 -14.76 10.08 -2.28
N TRP A 71 -14.08 10.92 -3.07
CA TRP A 71 -14.02 10.76 -4.53
C TRP A 71 -13.16 9.55 -4.89
N HIS A 72 -12.04 9.34 -4.16
CA HIS A 72 -11.23 8.12 -4.31
C HIS A 72 -12.04 6.87 -3.98
N MET A 73 -12.81 6.88 -2.89
CA MET A 73 -13.73 5.80 -2.55
C MET A 73 -14.75 5.54 -3.66
N TYR A 74 -15.40 6.58 -4.18
CA TYR A 74 -16.37 6.45 -5.27
C TYR A 74 -15.76 5.77 -6.50
N ASP A 75 -14.58 6.24 -6.94
CA ASP A 75 -13.89 5.65 -8.09
C ASP A 75 -13.52 4.19 -7.84
N THR A 76 -13.10 3.85 -6.62
CA THR A 76 -12.72 2.48 -6.24
C THR A 76 -13.92 1.55 -6.19
N VAL A 77 -15.03 1.98 -5.61
CA VAL A 77 -16.31 1.23 -5.59
C VAL A 77 -16.81 0.99 -7.01
N LYS A 78 -16.80 2.03 -7.85
CA LYS A 78 -17.19 1.94 -9.26
C LYS A 78 -16.23 1.02 -10.05
N GLY A 79 -14.92 1.14 -9.83
CA GLY A 79 -13.90 0.32 -10.48
C GLY A 79 -13.95 -1.16 -10.08
N SER A 80 -14.54 -1.48 -8.94
CA SER A 80 -14.81 -2.86 -8.49
C SER A 80 -16.17 -3.40 -8.93
N ASP A 81 -16.81 -2.77 -9.93
CA ASP A 81 -18.15 -3.11 -10.42
C ASP A 81 -19.22 -3.18 -9.30
N TRP A 82 -19.07 -2.35 -8.27
CA TRP A 82 -19.93 -2.31 -7.07
C TRP A 82 -19.93 -3.60 -6.23
N LEU A 83 -19.00 -4.51 -6.49
CA LEU A 83 -18.88 -5.80 -5.78
C LEU A 83 -17.92 -5.76 -4.60
N GLY A 84 -17.12 -4.69 -4.47
CA GLY A 84 -16.16 -4.54 -3.38
C GLY A 84 -16.83 -4.30 -2.02
N ASP A 85 -16.16 -4.71 -0.95
CA ASP A 85 -16.55 -4.37 0.42
C ASP A 85 -16.38 -2.86 0.62
N GLN A 86 -17.50 -2.15 0.72
CA GLN A 86 -17.50 -0.68 0.76
C GLN A 86 -16.91 -0.12 2.06
N ASP A 87 -17.04 -0.81 3.17
CA ASP A 87 -16.45 -0.39 4.45
C ASP A 87 -14.93 -0.50 4.40
N ALA A 88 -14.41 -1.61 3.85
CA ALA A 88 -12.98 -1.80 3.63
C ALA A 88 -12.41 -0.77 2.63
N ILE A 89 -13.13 -0.47 1.55
CA ILE A 89 -12.75 0.55 0.56
C ILE A 89 -12.75 1.94 1.21
N ALA A 90 -13.77 2.30 1.98
CA ALA A 90 -13.84 3.57 2.69
C ALA A 90 -12.65 3.75 3.64
N TYR A 91 -12.36 2.73 4.44
CA TYR A 91 -11.21 2.72 5.34
C TYR A 91 -9.90 2.90 4.57
N MET A 92 -9.68 2.11 3.53
CA MET A 92 -8.47 2.18 2.69
C MET A 92 -8.28 3.58 2.09
N CYS A 93 -9.30 4.13 1.45
CA CYS A 93 -9.20 5.44 0.80
C CYS A 93 -8.99 6.59 1.79
N LYS A 94 -9.60 6.50 2.97
CA LYS A 94 -9.44 7.49 4.04
C LYS A 94 -8.04 7.46 4.64
N GLU A 95 -7.47 6.27 4.83
CA GLU A 95 -6.14 6.08 5.42
C GLU A 95 -4.99 6.17 4.39
N ALA A 96 -5.27 6.07 3.10
CA ALA A 96 -4.25 6.12 2.05
C ALA A 96 -3.30 7.34 2.15
N PRO A 97 -3.74 8.57 2.44
CA PRO A 97 -2.84 9.71 2.66
C PRO A 97 -1.84 9.47 3.78
N ASN A 98 -2.28 8.95 4.92
CA ASN A 98 -1.42 8.63 6.05
C ASN A 98 -0.40 7.55 5.69
N ALA A 99 -0.82 6.52 4.96
CA ALA A 99 0.06 5.45 4.50
C ALA A 99 1.15 5.96 3.54
N VAL A 100 0.84 6.89 2.64
CA VAL A 100 1.84 7.51 1.74
C VAL A 100 2.86 8.32 2.53
N LEU A 101 2.42 9.11 3.51
CA LEU A 101 3.31 9.88 4.37
C LEU A 101 4.16 8.98 5.28
N GLU A 102 3.63 7.83 5.72
CA GLU A 102 4.40 6.84 6.46
C GLU A 102 5.49 6.22 5.59
N LEU A 103 5.19 5.86 4.35
CA LEU A 103 6.17 5.35 3.39
C LEU A 103 7.26 6.40 3.10
N GLU A 104 6.91 7.68 2.99
CA GLU A 104 7.86 8.77 2.86
C GLU A 104 8.83 8.83 4.05
N ARG A 105 8.31 8.70 5.28
CA ARG A 105 9.13 8.67 6.51
C ARG A 105 10.07 7.46 6.56
N TYR A 106 9.69 6.35 5.95
CA TYR A 106 10.57 5.18 5.78
C TYR A 106 11.63 5.38 4.69
N GLY A 107 11.65 6.53 4.02
CA GLY A 107 12.67 6.91 3.05
C GLY A 107 12.33 6.55 1.61
N ILE A 108 11.07 6.29 1.27
CA ILE A 108 10.68 6.09 -0.12
C ILE A 108 10.86 7.39 -0.91
N PRO A 109 11.65 7.37 -1.99
CA PRO A 109 12.01 8.56 -2.76
C PRO A 109 10.90 8.94 -3.74
N PHE A 110 9.79 9.49 -3.24
CA PHE A 110 8.74 10.02 -4.11
C PHE A 110 9.25 11.18 -4.96
N SER A 111 8.79 11.26 -6.21
CA SER A 111 9.00 12.44 -7.05
C SER A 111 8.37 13.67 -6.40
N ARG A 112 8.99 14.85 -6.61
CA ARG A 112 8.57 16.09 -5.97
C ARG A 112 8.08 17.11 -6.98
N THR A 113 7.18 17.96 -6.53
CA THR A 113 6.83 19.22 -7.18
C THR A 113 7.91 20.27 -6.89
N ASP A 114 7.90 21.39 -7.61
CA ASP A 114 8.86 22.48 -7.41
C ASP A 114 8.76 23.12 -6.01
N ASP A 115 7.57 23.04 -5.38
CA ASP A 115 7.34 23.49 -4.00
C ASP A 115 7.59 22.39 -2.94
N GLY A 116 8.18 21.25 -3.35
CA GLY A 116 8.66 20.19 -2.46
C GLY A 116 7.62 19.18 -2.00
N LYS A 117 6.37 19.28 -2.46
CA LYS A 117 5.33 18.29 -2.16
C LYS A 117 5.53 17.00 -2.95
N ILE A 118 4.93 15.90 -2.51
CA ILE A 118 4.89 14.66 -3.28
C ILE A 118 4.16 14.92 -4.59
N TYR A 119 4.85 14.68 -5.72
CA TYR A 119 4.25 14.82 -7.04
C TYR A 119 3.19 13.76 -7.27
N GLN A 120 2.06 14.19 -7.81
CA GLN A 120 0.95 13.32 -8.17
C GLN A 120 0.51 13.59 -9.60
N ARG A 121 0.09 12.54 -10.30
CA ARG A 121 -0.47 12.65 -11.65
C ARG A 121 -1.83 11.98 -11.76
N ALA A 122 -2.56 12.32 -12.79
CA ALA A 122 -3.77 11.61 -13.18
C ALA A 122 -3.42 10.18 -13.66
N PHE A 123 -4.35 9.27 -13.41
CA PHE A 123 -4.36 7.92 -13.96
C PHE A 123 -5.79 7.54 -14.31
N GLY A 124 -5.98 6.55 -15.18
CA GLY A 124 -7.31 6.18 -15.65
C GLY A 124 -8.29 5.86 -14.51
N GLY A 125 -9.48 6.41 -14.59
CA GLY A 125 -10.54 6.20 -13.59
C GLY A 125 -10.46 7.08 -12.33
N MET A 126 -9.48 7.98 -12.22
CA MET A 126 -9.41 8.93 -11.11
C MET A 126 -10.22 10.17 -11.42
N THR A 127 -11.26 10.42 -10.63
CA THR A 127 -12.16 11.54 -10.84
C THR A 127 -12.30 12.44 -9.60
N THR A 128 -12.61 13.71 -9.81
CA THR A 128 -13.09 14.63 -8.77
C THR A 128 -14.62 14.63 -8.76
N HIS A 129 -15.21 15.12 -7.69
CA HIS A 129 -16.67 15.38 -7.59
C HIS A 129 -17.54 14.21 -8.06
N PHE A 130 -17.13 12.97 -7.72
CA PHE A 130 -17.88 11.74 -8.05
C PHE A 130 -18.11 11.50 -9.54
N GLY A 131 -17.13 11.84 -10.37
CA GLY A 131 -17.13 11.55 -11.80
C GLY A 131 -17.05 12.77 -12.73
N ASP A 132 -17.11 14.00 -12.22
CA ASP A 132 -17.20 15.22 -13.05
C ASP A 132 -15.87 15.75 -13.58
N GLY A 133 -14.76 15.46 -12.91
CA GLY A 133 -13.44 15.99 -13.28
C GLY A 133 -12.37 14.93 -13.25
N ILE A 134 -11.11 15.34 -13.45
CA ILE A 134 -9.93 14.47 -13.40
C ILE A 134 -9.16 14.75 -12.11
N ALA A 135 -8.98 13.73 -11.27
CA ALA A 135 -8.14 13.81 -10.09
C ALA A 135 -6.69 13.39 -10.39
N GLN A 136 -5.76 13.96 -9.64
CA GLN A 136 -4.33 13.63 -9.71
C GLN A 136 -3.89 13.03 -8.38
N ARG A 137 -4.07 11.72 -8.19
CA ARG A 137 -3.78 11.06 -6.92
C ARG A 137 -2.75 9.94 -6.99
N LEU A 138 -2.18 9.66 -8.16
CA LEU A 138 -1.12 8.67 -8.32
C LEU A 138 0.24 9.28 -7.99
N SER A 139 0.77 8.99 -6.80
CA SER A 139 2.14 9.34 -6.42
C SER A 139 3.13 8.38 -7.09
N LEU A 140 4.23 8.90 -7.59
CA LEU A 140 5.26 8.13 -8.29
C LEU A 140 6.55 8.09 -7.47
N ILE A 141 7.23 6.95 -7.53
CA ILE A 141 8.60 6.80 -7.04
C ILE A 141 9.54 7.06 -8.20
N HIS A 142 10.52 7.92 -7.99
CA HIS A 142 11.59 8.11 -8.97
C HIS A 142 12.57 6.93 -8.85
N ILE A 143 12.60 6.11 -9.88
CA ILE A 143 13.57 5.01 -10.01
C ILE A 143 14.73 5.47 -10.90
#